data_ef89c8fdff9e221de4b4ca10a6e117b9
#
_entry.id   ef89c8fdff9e221de4b4ca10a6e117b9
#
_cell.length_a   1.000
_cell.length_b   1.000
_cell.length_c   1.000
_cell.angle_alpha   90.00
_cell.angle_beta   90.00
_cell.angle_gamma   90.00
#
_symmetry.space_group_name_H-M   'P 1'
#
loop_
_entity.id
_entity.type
_entity.pdbx_description
1 polymer ?
#
loop_
_entity_poly.entity_id
_entity_poly.type
_entity_poly.pdbx_seq_one_letter_code
_entity_poly.pdbx_strand_id
1 'polypeptide(L)' 'MVITCTDCGGEIEFPEDVEAGEIIECPDCGLDYVVVVDESGSVSLKELTLEGEDWGE' A
#
# COMPACT_ATOMS: atom_id res chain seq x y z
N MET A 1 1.37 9.90 -7.68
CA MET A 1 0.18 9.81 -6.85
C MET A 1 0.57 9.79 -5.40
N VAL A 2 -0.35 10.17 -4.53
CA VAL A 2 -0.03 10.21 -3.12
C VAL A 2 -1.23 9.67 -2.34
N ILE A 3 -0.96 8.95 -1.29
CA ILE A 3 -2.01 8.37 -0.46
C ILE A 3 -1.66 8.67 0.98
N THR A 4 -2.67 8.89 1.81
CA THR A 4 -2.43 9.18 3.21
C THR A 4 -2.21 7.89 3.99
N CYS A 5 -1.17 7.83 4.75
CA CYS A 5 -0.86 6.66 5.57
C CYS A 5 -1.91 6.58 6.68
N THR A 6 -2.47 5.41 6.91
CA THR A 6 -3.49 5.27 7.91
C THR A 6 -2.88 5.08 9.29
N ASP A 7 -1.60 4.84 9.37
CA ASP A 7 -0.95 4.62 10.65
C ASP A 7 -0.40 5.92 11.23
N CYS A 8 0.39 6.64 10.52
CA CYS A 8 0.99 7.85 11.05
C CYS A 8 0.34 9.11 10.48
N GLY A 9 -0.52 8.98 9.51
CA GLY A 9 -1.16 10.14 8.93
C GLY A 9 -0.32 10.90 7.94
N GLY A 10 0.86 10.42 7.64
CA GLY A 10 1.72 11.10 6.68
C GLY A 10 1.30 10.80 5.28
N GLU A 11 2.01 11.33 4.32
CA GLU A 11 1.68 11.11 2.93
C GLU A 11 2.69 10.19 2.29
N ILE A 12 2.23 9.25 1.49
CA ILE A 12 3.09 8.30 0.81
C ILE A 12 3.02 8.62 -0.67
N GLU A 13 4.15 8.95 -1.27
CA GLU A 13 4.20 9.26 -2.67
C GLU A 13 4.67 8.08 -3.45
N PHE A 14 4.10 7.82 -4.60
CA PHE A 14 4.56 6.73 -5.46
C PHE A 14 4.21 7.08 -6.91
N PRO A 15 4.92 6.53 -7.87
CA PRO A 15 4.69 6.85 -9.27
C PRO A 15 3.37 6.25 -9.74
N GLU A 16 2.76 6.87 -10.73
CA GLU A 16 1.50 6.37 -11.19
C GLU A 16 1.65 5.16 -12.06
N ASP A 17 2.82 4.76 -12.43
CA ASP A 17 2.98 3.57 -13.23
C ASP A 17 3.26 2.36 -12.36
N VAL A 18 2.93 2.38 -11.08
CA VAL A 18 3.13 1.22 -10.23
C VAL A 18 2.19 0.12 -10.69
N GLU A 19 2.52 -1.10 -10.36
CA GLU A 19 1.72 -2.22 -10.75
C GLU A 19 1.18 -2.94 -9.53
N ALA A 20 0.13 -3.71 -9.71
CA ALA A 20 -0.43 -4.46 -8.60
C ALA A 20 0.62 -5.39 -8.04
N GLY A 21 0.72 -5.46 -6.76
CA GLY A 21 1.72 -6.30 -6.11
C GLY A 21 2.99 -5.58 -5.75
N GLU A 22 3.14 -4.32 -6.14
CA GLU A 22 4.33 -3.59 -5.78
C GLU A 22 4.28 -3.25 -4.32
N ILE A 23 5.41 -3.12 -3.69
CA ILE A 23 5.48 -2.80 -2.26
C ILE A 23 5.96 -1.38 -2.10
N ILE A 24 5.19 -0.59 -1.37
CA ILE A 24 5.53 0.80 -1.12
C ILE A 24 5.71 0.96 0.38
N GLU A 25 6.79 1.57 0.79
CA GLU A 25 7.07 1.75 2.20
C GLU A 25 6.80 3.17 2.62
N CYS A 26 6.14 3.37 3.73
CA CYS A 26 5.87 4.70 4.25
C CYS A 26 7.16 5.27 4.81
N PRO A 27 7.58 6.44 4.39
CA PRO A 27 8.83 6.99 4.85
C PRO A 27 8.77 7.50 6.29
N ASP A 28 7.57 7.68 6.83
CA ASP A 28 7.47 8.17 8.18
C ASP A 28 7.44 7.05 9.17
N CYS A 29 6.60 6.09 9.10
CA CYS A 29 6.49 5.03 10.09
C CYS A 29 7.12 3.74 9.60
N GLY A 30 7.49 3.64 8.36
CA GLY A 30 8.15 2.45 7.84
C GLY A 30 7.21 1.29 7.60
N LEU A 31 5.91 1.55 7.54
CA LEU A 31 4.96 0.49 7.33
C LEU A 31 4.94 0.11 5.85
N ASP A 32 4.89 -1.15 5.54
CA ASP A 32 4.87 -1.60 4.15
C ASP A 32 3.44 -1.69 3.66
N TYR A 33 3.22 -1.29 2.43
CA TYR A 33 1.91 -1.36 1.81
C TYR A 33 2.05 -2.07 0.47
N VAL A 34 1.01 -2.78 0.06
CA VAL A 34 1.03 -3.44 -1.23
C VAL A 34 0.06 -2.70 -2.14
N VAL A 35 0.45 -2.52 -3.38
CA VAL A 35 -0.35 -1.81 -4.36
C VAL A 35 -1.44 -2.74 -4.87
N VAL A 36 -2.67 -2.24 -4.89
CA VAL A 36 -3.82 -3.00 -5.37
C VAL A 36 -4.47 -2.18 -6.47
N VAL A 37 -4.80 -2.82 -7.56
CA VAL A 37 -5.46 -2.16 -8.68
C VAL A 37 -6.81 -2.82 -8.91
N ASP A 38 -7.88 -2.02 -8.96
CA ASP A 38 -9.19 -2.52 -9.19
C ASP A 38 -9.50 -2.79 -10.60
N GLU A 39 -10.63 -3.38 -10.91
CA GLU A 39 -11.00 -3.61 -12.27
C GLU A 39 -11.16 -2.32 -12.98
N SER A 40 -11.50 -1.23 -12.35
CA SER A 40 -11.64 0.03 -13.04
C SER A 40 -10.29 0.72 -13.21
N GLY A 41 -9.25 0.14 -12.73
CA GLY A 41 -7.93 0.74 -12.88
C GLY A 41 -7.54 1.66 -11.74
N SER A 42 -8.29 1.65 -10.66
CA SER A 42 -7.96 2.51 -9.53
C SER A 42 -6.88 1.89 -8.71
N VAL A 43 -5.89 2.67 -8.35
CA VAL A 43 -4.76 2.19 -7.57
C VAL A 43 -4.97 2.53 -6.12
N SER A 44 -4.77 1.58 -5.25
CA SER A 44 -4.85 1.86 -3.81
C SER A 44 -3.77 1.08 -3.09
N LEU A 45 -3.59 1.34 -1.83
CA LEU A 45 -2.60 0.65 -1.03
C LEU A 45 -3.29 -0.09 0.10
N LYS A 46 -2.79 -1.28 0.40
CA LYS A 46 -3.29 -2.05 1.48
C LYS A 46 -2.20 -2.31 2.44
N GLU A 47 -2.51 -2.34 3.72
CA GLU A 47 -1.52 -2.59 4.73
C GLU A 47 -0.99 -3.99 4.61
N LEU A 48 0.29 -4.18 4.59
CA LEU A 48 0.91 -5.49 4.44
C LEU A 48 1.41 -5.91 5.79
N THR A 49 0.86 -7.01 6.33
CA THR A 49 1.35 -7.46 7.61
C THR A 49 2.13 -8.70 7.43
N LEU A 50 3.26 -8.81 8.08
CA LEU A 50 4.02 -9.95 7.97
C LEU A 50 3.65 -10.93 8.95
N GLU A 51 2.72 -10.78 9.82
CA GLU A 51 2.33 -11.62 10.72
C GLU A 51 1.63 -12.65 10.32
N GLY A 52 1.47 -12.98 9.61
CA GLY A 52 1.06 -14.09 9.13
C GLY A 52 -0.12 -14.52 9.25
N GLU A 53 -0.69 -14.68 9.23
CA GLU A 53 -1.51 -15.14 9.26
C GLU A 53 -2.24 -15.54 8.57
N ASP A 54 -2.83 -15.94 8.33
CA ASP A 54 -3.46 -16.56 7.73
C ASP A 54 -4.47 -16.03 7.19
N TRP A 55 -4.87 -16.14 6.31
CA TRP A 55 -5.69 -15.70 5.59
C TRP A 55 -6.65 -16.37 5.54
N GLY A 56 -7.06 -16.76 5.88
CA GLY A 56 -8.04 -17.35 5.73
C GLY A 56 -8.59 -17.67 4.76
N GLU A 57 -8.87 -17.83 4.23
CA GLU A 57 -9.38 -18.15 3.23
C GLU A 57 -9.44 -18.86 3.02
#